data_88ffab94f56c5c5880d6c3caa22555de
#
_entry.id   88ffab94f56c5c5880d6c3caa22555de
#
_cell.length_a   1.000
_cell.length_b   1.000
_cell.length_c   1.000
_cell.angle_alpha   90.00
_cell.angle_beta   90.00
_cell.angle_gamma   90.00
#
_symmetry.space_group_name_H-M   'P 1'
#
loop_
_entity.id
_entity.type
_entity.pdbx_description
1 polymer ?
#
loop_
_entity_poly.entity_id
_entity_poly.type
_entity_poly.pdbx_seq_one_letter_code
_entity_poly.pdbx_strand_id
1 'polypeptide(L)'
;MSKILLLDGESVQVVCMARELNKLGHELTALCVQKVSSGYTTKYLHHKYVSPNVHLKAEAFKAYFYEHLKQHKYDLIIPMGDESAYFLSREKENVERQYRIICAVETYSTFELANDKQKLMEVCEKYDIVHPHTRALPSIKLKAEGSELKEVLKSVTEYVGFPAMIKPNLSAGAKGITKVGSLEELEEKFPTIAKSFGACALQQYVEQPDYYYNVMLFRRHDGKTAASTVIKIRRFFPLKGGTSCYSETVEHPFLIEQCERCLEKLNWHGFADFDVLEDKCTGKLKIIEINPRVPSSLQASFAAGVNFAKAFIDEYLGNGAEIFDMKNYKSGQQIRWFGLDVMWFLMSPQRFSFKPSWFRFWGKNVSYHDGSWHDPMPMVAGSLQGVMKYLDPNFRKAKLKG
;
A
#
# COMPACT_ATOMS: atom_id res chain seq x y z
N MET A 1 13.41 0.90 -26.09
CA MET A 1 12.25 0.04 -25.76
C MET A 1 12.75 -1.04 -24.83
N SER A 2 12.27 -1.09 -23.60
CA SER A 2 12.68 -2.08 -22.61
C SER A 2 11.53 -3.05 -22.32
N LYS A 3 11.87 -4.25 -21.81
CA LYS A 3 10.90 -5.27 -21.43
C LYS A 3 10.70 -5.24 -19.91
N ILE A 4 9.48 -4.99 -19.47
CA ILE A 4 9.15 -4.80 -18.05
C ILE A 4 8.18 -5.89 -17.60
N LEU A 5 8.53 -6.54 -16.49
CA LEU A 5 7.68 -7.51 -15.81
C LEU A 5 6.97 -6.86 -14.62
N LEU A 6 5.65 -6.92 -14.61
CA LEU A 6 4.80 -6.48 -13.50
C LEU A 6 4.34 -7.72 -12.70
N LEU A 7 4.63 -7.74 -11.41
CA LEU A 7 4.08 -8.75 -10.50
C LEU A 7 2.74 -8.27 -9.93
N ASP A 8 1.90 -9.20 -9.44
CA ASP A 8 0.50 -8.92 -9.04
C ASP A 8 -0.31 -8.25 -10.17
N GLY A 9 -0.14 -8.74 -11.39
CA GLY A 9 -0.71 -8.19 -12.61
C GLY A 9 -2.24 -8.09 -12.63
N GLU A 10 -2.95 -8.76 -11.71
CA GLU A 10 -4.39 -8.63 -11.52
C GLU A 10 -4.83 -7.36 -10.81
N SER A 11 -3.90 -6.65 -10.15
CA SER A 11 -4.20 -5.50 -9.30
C SER A 11 -4.69 -4.29 -10.09
N VAL A 12 -5.54 -3.46 -9.48
CA VAL A 12 -6.14 -2.29 -10.16
C VAL A 12 -5.11 -1.23 -10.54
N GLN A 13 -4.07 -1.03 -9.74
CA GLN A 13 -3.00 -0.07 -10.02
C GLN A 13 -2.18 -0.43 -11.28
N VAL A 14 -2.20 -1.70 -11.68
CA VAL A 14 -1.56 -2.14 -12.94
C VAL A 14 -2.21 -1.47 -14.15
N VAL A 15 -3.51 -1.16 -14.11
CA VAL A 15 -4.23 -0.54 -15.23
C VAL A 15 -3.62 0.82 -15.60
N CYS A 16 -3.44 1.69 -14.62
CA CYS A 16 -2.86 3.02 -14.85
C CYS A 16 -1.35 2.96 -15.07
N MET A 17 -0.62 2.10 -14.34
CA MET A 17 0.82 1.92 -14.51
C MET A 17 1.16 1.39 -15.89
N ALA A 18 0.49 0.33 -16.35
CA ALA A 18 0.69 -0.24 -17.68
C ALA A 18 0.36 0.77 -18.79
N ARG A 19 -0.69 1.57 -18.62
CA ARG A 19 -1.02 2.63 -19.58
C ARG A 19 0.12 3.64 -19.75
N GLU A 20 0.68 4.11 -18.63
CA GLU A 20 1.74 5.13 -18.69
C GLU A 20 3.07 4.53 -19.16
N LEU A 21 3.45 3.32 -18.74
CA LEU A 21 4.62 2.62 -19.26
C LEU A 21 4.50 2.30 -20.76
N ASN A 22 3.29 1.93 -21.22
CA ASN A 22 3.03 1.70 -22.66
C ASN A 22 3.19 2.98 -23.49
N LYS A 23 2.70 4.13 -22.97
CA LYS A 23 2.91 5.45 -23.61
C LYS A 23 4.40 5.83 -23.71
N LEU A 24 5.22 5.37 -22.78
CA LEU A 24 6.68 5.55 -22.81
C LEU A 24 7.38 4.58 -23.78
N GLY A 25 6.63 3.69 -24.46
CA GLY A 25 7.14 2.80 -25.50
C GLY A 25 7.79 1.52 -24.99
N HIS A 26 7.43 1.03 -23.79
CA HIS A 26 7.96 -0.20 -23.23
C HIS A 26 7.05 -1.40 -23.51
N GLU A 27 7.65 -2.61 -23.63
CA GLU A 27 6.96 -3.88 -23.77
C GLU A 27 6.63 -4.42 -22.36
N LEU A 28 5.36 -4.73 -22.09
CA LEU A 28 4.87 -5.05 -20.76
C LEU A 28 4.37 -6.49 -20.66
N THR A 29 4.90 -7.22 -19.70
CA THR A 29 4.44 -8.54 -19.30
C THR A 29 3.90 -8.49 -17.88
N ALA A 30 2.84 -9.24 -17.57
CA ALA A 30 2.33 -9.34 -16.22
C ALA A 30 2.15 -10.79 -15.77
N LEU A 31 2.54 -11.09 -14.53
CA LEU A 31 2.15 -12.30 -13.82
C LEU A 31 0.90 -12.02 -13.00
N CYS A 32 -0.16 -12.80 -13.22
CA CYS A 32 -1.48 -12.61 -12.64
C CYS A 32 -1.96 -13.89 -11.98
N VAL A 33 -2.67 -13.79 -10.87
CA VAL A 33 -3.25 -14.98 -10.20
C VAL A 33 -4.49 -15.49 -10.95
N GLN A 34 -5.19 -14.62 -11.67
CA GLN A 34 -6.46 -14.96 -12.33
C GLN A 34 -6.73 -14.08 -13.55
N LYS A 35 -7.52 -14.62 -14.47
CA LYS A 35 -7.87 -13.94 -15.74
C LYS A 35 -8.98 -12.89 -15.59
N VAL A 36 -9.89 -13.07 -14.63
CA VAL A 36 -10.99 -12.11 -14.38
C VAL A 36 -10.55 -11.12 -13.33
N SER A 37 -9.91 -10.03 -13.76
CA SER A 37 -9.41 -8.96 -12.87
C SER A 37 -9.15 -7.69 -13.65
N SER A 38 -9.11 -6.56 -12.97
CA SER A 38 -8.86 -5.25 -13.59
C SER A 38 -7.54 -5.23 -14.36
N GLY A 39 -6.44 -5.63 -13.71
CA GLY A 39 -5.12 -5.59 -14.34
C GLY A 39 -4.97 -6.57 -15.49
N TYR A 40 -5.48 -7.82 -15.36
CA TYR A 40 -5.38 -8.80 -16.45
C TYR A 40 -6.10 -8.34 -17.73
N THR A 41 -7.22 -7.65 -17.61
CA THR A 41 -8.07 -7.29 -18.76
C THR A 41 -7.66 -6.00 -19.45
N THR A 42 -6.72 -5.21 -18.90
CA THR A 42 -6.23 -4.00 -19.57
C THR A 42 -5.58 -4.34 -20.91
N LYS A 43 -5.83 -3.50 -21.91
CA LYS A 43 -5.26 -3.63 -23.26
C LYS A 43 -3.80 -3.22 -23.35
N TYR A 44 -3.25 -2.56 -22.31
CA TYR A 44 -1.88 -2.03 -22.32
C TYR A 44 -0.81 -3.06 -21.94
N LEU A 45 -1.21 -4.27 -21.51
CA LEU A 45 -0.29 -5.38 -21.30
C LEU A 45 -0.14 -6.20 -22.60
N HIS A 46 1.10 -6.41 -23.04
CA HIS A 46 1.43 -7.15 -24.25
C HIS A 46 1.35 -8.67 -23.99
N HIS A 47 1.88 -9.12 -22.85
CA HIS A 47 1.89 -10.52 -22.44
C HIS A 47 1.31 -10.68 -21.04
N LYS A 48 0.55 -11.75 -20.83
CA LYS A 48 -0.16 -12.03 -19.57
C LYS A 48 -0.06 -13.51 -19.25
N TYR A 49 0.50 -13.85 -18.10
CA TYR A 49 0.65 -15.23 -17.65
C TYR A 49 -0.08 -15.43 -16.33
N VAL A 50 -0.70 -16.60 -16.16
CA VAL A 50 -1.31 -16.98 -14.89
C VAL A 50 -0.28 -17.71 -14.06
N SER A 51 0.01 -17.19 -12.88
CA SER A 51 0.97 -17.73 -11.91
C SER A 51 0.28 -18.22 -10.64
N PRO A 52 0.93 -19.06 -9.83
CA PRO A 52 0.50 -19.29 -8.46
C PRO A 52 0.42 -17.98 -7.68
N ASN A 53 -0.43 -17.94 -6.63
CA ASN A 53 -0.53 -16.78 -5.76
C ASN A 53 0.71 -16.69 -4.87
N VAL A 54 1.38 -15.54 -4.85
CA VAL A 54 2.64 -15.31 -4.12
C VAL A 54 2.47 -15.47 -2.60
N HIS A 55 1.31 -15.11 -2.04
CA HIS A 55 1.02 -15.24 -0.62
C HIS A 55 0.56 -16.65 -0.23
N LEU A 56 -0.44 -17.21 -0.96
CA LEU A 56 -1.06 -18.47 -0.60
C LEU A 56 -0.26 -19.71 -1.01
N LYS A 57 0.63 -19.58 -1.99
CA LYS A 57 1.42 -20.66 -2.60
C LYS A 57 2.87 -20.21 -2.85
N ALA A 58 3.52 -19.67 -1.82
CA ALA A 58 4.83 -19.01 -1.93
C ALA A 58 5.91 -19.85 -2.64
N GLU A 59 6.09 -21.13 -2.26
CA GLU A 59 7.07 -22.01 -2.88
C GLU A 59 6.73 -22.33 -4.35
N ALA A 60 5.46 -22.56 -4.65
CA ALA A 60 5.02 -22.80 -6.02
C ALA A 60 5.17 -21.52 -6.89
N PHE A 61 4.92 -20.34 -6.32
CA PHE A 61 5.18 -19.08 -6.99
C PHE A 61 6.67 -18.87 -7.24
N LYS A 62 7.51 -19.13 -6.26
CA LYS A 62 8.97 -19.01 -6.39
C LYS A 62 9.49 -19.92 -7.51
N ALA A 63 9.08 -21.18 -7.53
CA ALA A 63 9.48 -22.13 -8.58
C ALA A 63 9.01 -21.66 -9.97
N TYR A 64 7.74 -21.23 -10.09
CA TYR A 64 7.19 -20.70 -11.33
C TYR A 64 7.92 -19.43 -11.79
N PHE A 65 8.20 -18.51 -10.89
CA PHE A 65 8.88 -17.24 -11.17
C PHE A 65 10.26 -17.48 -11.78
N TYR A 66 11.09 -18.34 -11.16
CA TYR A 66 12.41 -18.64 -11.68
C TYR A 66 12.37 -19.39 -13.02
N GLU A 67 11.42 -20.31 -13.21
CA GLU A 67 11.23 -20.98 -14.50
C GLU A 67 10.80 -19.99 -15.59
N HIS A 68 9.94 -19.05 -15.25
CA HIS A 68 9.53 -17.98 -16.14
C HIS A 68 10.71 -17.08 -16.55
N LEU A 69 11.59 -16.70 -15.62
CA LEU A 69 12.80 -15.91 -15.91
C LEU A 69 13.83 -16.64 -16.76
N LYS A 70 13.88 -17.98 -16.76
CA LYS A 70 14.72 -18.74 -17.68
C LYS A 70 14.22 -18.68 -19.13
N GLN A 71 12.91 -18.62 -19.30
CA GLN A 71 12.27 -18.63 -20.62
C GLN A 71 12.08 -17.24 -21.23
N HIS A 72 12.06 -16.20 -20.41
CA HIS A 72 11.77 -14.84 -20.83
C HIS A 72 12.81 -13.86 -20.28
N LYS A 73 13.22 -12.90 -21.10
CA LYS A 73 14.17 -11.84 -20.72
C LYS A 73 13.43 -10.53 -20.41
N TYR A 74 13.83 -9.89 -19.31
CA TYR A 74 13.34 -8.59 -18.89
C TYR A 74 14.48 -7.65 -18.55
N ASP A 75 14.26 -6.35 -18.60
CA ASP A 75 15.18 -5.32 -18.16
C ASP A 75 14.86 -4.87 -16.73
N LEU A 76 13.56 -4.88 -16.38
CA LEU A 76 13.06 -4.36 -15.10
C LEU A 76 11.90 -5.21 -14.58
N ILE A 77 11.88 -5.46 -13.27
CA ILE A 77 10.73 -6.06 -12.57
C ILE A 77 10.18 -5.03 -11.59
N ILE A 78 8.87 -4.77 -11.66
CA ILE A 78 8.17 -3.85 -10.75
C ILE A 78 7.12 -4.64 -9.96
N PRO A 79 7.23 -4.73 -8.62
CA PRO A 79 6.20 -5.33 -7.79
C PRO A 79 5.05 -4.34 -7.62
N MET A 80 3.81 -4.81 -7.79
CA MET A 80 2.61 -3.97 -7.73
C MET A 80 1.76 -4.23 -6.47
N GLY A 81 2.21 -5.14 -5.59
CA GLY A 81 1.52 -5.50 -4.35
C GLY A 81 2.48 -5.76 -3.20
N ASP A 82 1.95 -5.84 -1.97
CA ASP A 82 2.75 -5.99 -0.75
C ASP A 82 3.54 -7.31 -0.77
N GLU A 83 2.88 -8.41 -1.12
CA GLU A 83 3.48 -9.75 -1.08
C GLU A 83 4.55 -9.95 -2.18
N SER A 84 4.31 -9.39 -3.36
CA SER A 84 5.32 -9.44 -4.43
C SER A 84 6.51 -8.53 -4.15
N ALA A 85 6.29 -7.38 -3.49
CA ALA A 85 7.37 -6.50 -3.06
C ALA A 85 8.22 -7.18 -1.97
N TYR A 86 7.59 -7.81 -0.99
CA TYR A 86 8.26 -8.61 0.03
C TYR A 86 9.06 -9.77 -0.58
N PHE A 87 8.45 -10.54 -1.48
CA PHE A 87 9.12 -11.62 -2.20
C PHE A 87 10.31 -11.11 -2.99
N LEU A 88 10.12 -10.07 -3.81
CA LEU A 88 11.16 -9.55 -4.68
C LEU A 88 12.32 -8.92 -3.89
N SER A 89 12.06 -8.27 -2.76
CA SER A 89 13.12 -7.72 -1.91
C SER A 89 14.06 -8.82 -1.37
N ARG A 90 13.53 -9.99 -1.04
CA ARG A 90 14.32 -11.15 -0.59
C ARG A 90 15.10 -11.83 -1.71
N GLU A 91 14.55 -11.85 -2.91
CA GLU A 91 15.17 -12.49 -4.08
C GLU A 91 16.00 -11.51 -4.92
N LYS A 92 15.99 -10.19 -4.60
CA LYS A 92 16.61 -9.13 -5.38
C LYS A 92 18.04 -9.45 -5.80
N GLU A 93 18.92 -9.74 -4.86
CA GLU A 93 20.33 -10.03 -5.14
C GLU A 93 20.51 -11.26 -6.06
N ASN A 94 19.69 -12.29 -5.87
CA ASN A 94 19.75 -13.50 -6.70
C ASN A 94 19.28 -13.20 -8.12
N VAL A 95 18.19 -12.48 -8.27
CA VAL A 95 17.62 -12.12 -9.58
C VAL A 95 18.57 -11.21 -10.35
N GLU A 96 19.08 -10.15 -9.74
CA GLU A 96 19.97 -9.18 -10.37
C GLU A 96 21.32 -9.85 -10.78
N ARG A 97 21.88 -10.68 -9.90
CA ARG A 97 23.15 -11.40 -10.18
C ARG A 97 22.99 -12.46 -11.26
N GLN A 98 21.92 -13.28 -11.19
CA GLN A 98 21.77 -14.46 -12.03
C GLN A 98 21.17 -14.12 -13.41
N TYR A 99 20.23 -13.20 -13.47
CA TYR A 99 19.48 -12.88 -14.69
C TYR A 99 19.83 -11.51 -15.25
N ARG A 100 20.54 -10.67 -14.51
CA ARG A 100 20.88 -9.28 -14.86
C ARG A 100 19.62 -8.43 -15.12
N ILE A 101 18.57 -8.65 -14.34
CA ILE A 101 17.32 -7.93 -14.39
C ILE A 101 17.26 -7.00 -13.18
N ILE A 102 17.00 -5.73 -13.38
CA ILE A 102 16.88 -4.76 -12.30
C ILE A 102 15.56 -5.01 -11.54
N CYS A 103 15.61 -5.05 -10.21
CA CYS A 103 14.44 -5.19 -9.36
C CYS A 103 14.10 -3.85 -8.73
N ALA A 104 12.94 -3.28 -9.10
CA ALA A 104 12.46 -1.99 -8.60
C ALA A 104 11.88 -2.10 -7.17
N VAL A 105 12.71 -2.53 -6.27
CA VAL A 105 12.41 -2.69 -4.83
C VAL A 105 13.70 -2.50 -4.05
N GLU A 106 13.60 -2.13 -2.78
CA GLU A 106 14.76 -2.04 -1.88
C GLU A 106 15.35 -3.41 -1.51
N THR A 107 16.58 -3.41 -1.03
CA THR A 107 17.17 -4.60 -0.40
C THR A 107 16.33 -5.04 0.79
N TYR A 108 16.32 -6.33 1.10
CA TYR A 108 15.48 -6.86 2.17
C TYR A 108 15.69 -6.17 3.52
N SER A 109 16.92 -5.81 3.87
CA SER A 109 17.24 -5.14 5.13
C SER A 109 16.56 -3.75 5.25
N THR A 110 16.64 -2.95 4.19
CA THR A 110 15.97 -1.63 4.14
C THR A 110 14.45 -1.78 4.02
N PHE A 111 14.00 -2.73 3.18
CA PHE A 111 12.59 -3.03 3.00
C PHE A 111 11.91 -3.42 4.31
N GLU A 112 12.55 -4.27 5.11
CA GLU A 112 12.01 -4.74 6.39
C GLU A 112 11.83 -3.59 7.40
N LEU A 113 12.75 -2.63 7.44
CA LEU A 113 12.62 -1.46 8.32
C LEU A 113 11.38 -0.61 8.00
N ALA A 114 11.02 -0.49 6.73
CA ALA A 114 9.84 0.25 6.31
C ALA A 114 8.54 -0.56 6.44
N ASN A 115 8.59 -1.87 6.16
CA ASN A 115 7.43 -2.75 6.11
C ASN A 115 6.98 -3.26 7.49
N ASP A 116 7.92 -3.44 8.43
CA ASP A 116 7.59 -3.83 9.81
C ASP A 116 7.13 -2.61 10.60
N LYS A 117 5.85 -2.63 11.03
CA LYS A 117 5.20 -1.50 11.70
C LYS A 117 5.92 -1.07 12.98
N GLN A 118 6.48 -2.02 13.73
CA GLN A 118 7.23 -1.70 14.94
C GLN A 118 8.58 -1.07 14.61
N LYS A 119 9.36 -1.67 13.71
CA LYS A 119 10.68 -1.16 13.30
C LYS A 119 10.59 0.25 12.73
N LEU A 120 9.57 0.50 11.91
CA LEU A 120 9.30 1.84 11.38
C LEU A 120 9.06 2.86 12.50
N MET A 121 8.24 2.52 13.50
CA MET A 121 7.95 3.43 14.61
C MET A 121 9.19 3.66 15.50
N GLU A 122 10.06 2.66 15.66
CA GLU A 122 11.35 2.83 16.36
C GLU A 122 12.27 3.80 15.60
N VAL A 123 12.29 3.74 14.27
CA VAL A 123 13.01 4.72 13.44
C VAL A 123 12.40 6.12 13.59
N CYS A 124 11.07 6.23 13.55
CA CYS A 124 10.38 7.49 13.74
C CYS A 124 10.70 8.11 15.12
N GLU A 125 10.66 7.31 16.18
CA GLU A 125 11.00 7.76 17.53
C GLU A 125 12.46 8.22 17.62
N LYS A 126 13.40 7.43 17.12
CA LYS A 126 14.83 7.73 17.14
C LYS A 126 15.17 9.06 16.48
N TYR A 127 14.45 9.44 15.44
CA TYR A 127 14.74 10.64 14.65
C TYR A 127 13.71 11.75 14.81
N ASP A 128 12.87 11.68 15.86
CA ASP A 128 11.85 12.68 16.19
C ASP A 128 10.93 13.00 14.99
N ILE A 129 10.44 11.93 14.32
CA ILE A 129 9.45 11.99 13.26
C ILE A 129 8.09 11.75 13.91
N VAL A 130 7.10 12.59 13.61
CA VAL A 130 5.78 12.53 14.26
C VAL A 130 5.08 11.22 13.95
N HIS A 131 4.82 10.42 14.98
CA HIS A 131 4.19 9.10 14.92
C HIS A 131 3.34 8.82 16.17
N PRO A 132 2.44 7.83 16.18
CA PRO A 132 1.78 7.41 17.42
C PRO A 132 2.75 6.65 18.32
N HIS A 133 2.67 6.85 19.63
CA HIS A 133 3.46 6.06 20.60
C HIS A 133 3.27 4.57 20.34
N THR A 134 4.35 3.84 20.22
CA THR A 134 4.32 2.42 19.83
C THR A 134 5.38 1.65 20.58
N ARG A 135 5.04 0.43 21.05
CA ARG A 135 5.98 -0.50 21.70
C ARG A 135 5.68 -1.93 21.25
N ALA A 136 6.75 -2.72 21.17
CA ALA A 136 6.65 -4.16 20.94
C ALA A 136 5.83 -4.83 22.05
N LEU A 137 4.97 -5.74 21.65
CA LEU A 137 4.35 -6.69 22.58
C LEU A 137 5.25 -7.92 22.73
N PRO A 138 5.26 -8.57 23.90
CA PRO A 138 6.14 -9.71 24.17
C PRO A 138 5.83 -10.89 23.25
N SER A 139 6.86 -11.68 22.91
CA SER A 139 6.66 -12.91 22.14
C SER A 139 5.95 -13.95 23.01
N ILE A 140 4.84 -14.53 22.52
CA ILE A 140 4.11 -15.63 23.20
C ILE A 140 4.94 -16.92 23.33
N LYS A 141 6.07 -17.02 22.61
CA LYS A 141 7.03 -18.13 22.78
C LYS A 141 7.78 -18.09 24.13
N LEU A 142 7.82 -16.91 24.78
CA LEU A 142 8.24 -16.84 26.18
C LEU A 142 7.15 -17.53 27.01
N LYS A 143 7.51 -18.59 27.73
CA LYS A 143 6.68 -19.26 28.76
C LYS A 143 6.46 -18.34 29.97
N ALA A 144 6.17 -17.07 29.75
CA ALA A 144 5.76 -16.14 30.79
C ALA A 144 4.32 -16.49 31.14
N GLU A 145 4.14 -17.40 32.09
CA GLU A 145 2.84 -17.77 32.65
C GLU A 145 2.43 -16.74 33.70
N GLY A 146 1.29 -16.12 33.51
CA GLY A 146 0.57 -15.37 34.55
C GLY A 146 1.14 -13.98 34.86
N SER A 147 1.86 -13.82 36.00
CA SER A 147 2.23 -12.49 36.53
C SER A 147 3.28 -11.74 35.70
N GLU A 148 4.25 -12.43 35.13
CA GLU A 148 5.34 -11.82 34.36
C GLU A 148 4.83 -11.19 33.04
N LEU A 149 3.93 -11.89 32.33
CA LEU A 149 3.29 -11.33 31.13
C LEU A 149 2.50 -10.06 31.46
N LYS A 150 1.77 -10.07 32.57
CA LYS A 150 0.99 -8.92 33.01
C LYS A 150 1.83 -7.71 33.34
N GLU A 151 2.98 -7.88 34.01
CA GLU A 151 3.91 -6.78 34.29
C GLU A 151 4.48 -6.17 33.01
N VAL A 152 4.90 -6.99 32.04
CA VAL A 152 5.39 -6.51 30.75
C VAL A 152 4.29 -5.74 30.01
N LEU A 153 3.07 -6.29 29.94
CA LEU A 153 1.94 -5.59 29.29
C LEU A 153 1.63 -4.27 29.99
N LYS A 154 1.69 -4.22 31.33
CA LYS A 154 1.49 -2.99 32.09
C LYS A 154 2.55 -1.93 31.73
N SER A 155 3.83 -2.28 31.70
CA SER A 155 4.92 -1.38 31.31
C SER A 155 4.72 -0.83 29.89
N VAL A 156 4.29 -1.68 28.93
CA VAL A 156 4.00 -1.24 27.55
C VAL A 156 2.84 -0.24 27.53
N THR A 157 1.78 -0.50 28.33
CA THR A 157 0.59 0.36 28.37
C THR A 157 0.83 1.69 29.08
N GLU A 158 1.76 1.75 30.04
CA GLU A 158 2.19 3.01 30.69
C GLU A 158 2.80 3.99 29.67
N TYR A 159 3.52 3.48 28.67
CA TYR A 159 4.08 4.31 27.61
C TYR A 159 3.08 4.67 26.52
N VAL A 160 2.30 3.67 26.06
CA VAL A 160 1.40 3.85 24.90
C VAL A 160 0.11 4.57 25.30
N GLY A 161 -0.44 4.26 26.47
CA GLY A 161 -1.76 4.73 26.92
C GLY A 161 -2.94 3.99 26.29
N PHE A 162 -4.14 4.31 26.76
CA PHE A 162 -5.41 3.82 26.20
C PHE A 162 -6.28 5.00 25.74
N PRO A 163 -7.13 4.78 24.71
CA PRO A 163 -7.27 3.56 23.92
C PRO A 163 -6.05 3.29 23.02
N ALA A 164 -5.79 2.00 22.73
CA ALA A 164 -4.66 1.56 21.91
C ALA A 164 -5.09 0.57 20.83
N MET A 165 -4.18 0.29 19.89
CA MET A 165 -4.35 -0.66 18.81
C MET A 165 -3.32 -1.78 18.92
N ILE A 166 -3.76 -3.03 18.99
CA ILE A 166 -2.88 -4.18 18.74
C ILE A 166 -2.69 -4.25 17.23
N LYS A 167 -1.44 -4.20 16.77
CA LYS A 167 -1.09 -4.30 15.34
C LYS A 167 -0.09 -5.42 15.13
N PRO A 168 -0.41 -6.45 14.31
CA PRO A 168 0.62 -7.37 13.83
C PRO A 168 1.69 -6.60 13.05
N ASN A 169 2.97 -6.90 13.29
CA ASN A 169 4.07 -6.17 12.67
C ASN A 169 4.03 -6.28 11.16
N LEU A 170 3.78 -7.50 10.65
CA LEU A 170 3.68 -7.80 9.22
C LEU A 170 2.24 -8.20 8.89
N SER A 171 1.43 -7.25 8.46
CA SER A 171 0.06 -7.50 8.00
C SER A 171 -0.39 -6.46 7.00
N ALA A 172 -1.19 -6.88 6.02
CA ALA A 172 -1.77 -6.02 5.00
C ALA A 172 -3.30 -5.98 5.13
N GLY A 173 -3.92 -4.85 4.74
CA GLY A 173 -5.38 -4.70 4.69
C GLY A 173 -6.08 -4.76 6.05
N ALA A 174 -5.46 -4.21 7.08
CA ALA A 174 -5.97 -4.12 8.46
C ALA A 174 -6.26 -5.48 9.14
N LYS A 175 -5.72 -6.60 8.63
CA LYS A 175 -5.91 -7.93 9.24
C LYS A 175 -5.25 -8.00 10.61
N GLY A 176 -6.00 -8.47 11.62
CA GLY A 176 -5.51 -8.63 13.00
C GLY A 176 -5.38 -7.32 13.77
N ILE A 177 -5.66 -6.17 13.17
CA ILE A 177 -5.67 -4.88 13.89
C ILE A 177 -6.90 -4.83 14.80
N THR A 178 -6.66 -4.60 16.10
CA THR A 178 -7.73 -4.65 17.10
C THR A 178 -7.59 -3.51 18.11
N LYS A 179 -8.66 -2.74 18.31
CA LYS A 179 -8.72 -1.68 19.34
C LYS A 179 -8.94 -2.29 20.71
N VAL A 180 -8.23 -1.77 21.71
CA VAL A 180 -8.37 -2.11 23.12
C VAL A 180 -8.49 -0.84 23.96
N GLY A 181 -9.37 -0.87 24.96
CA GLY A 181 -9.65 0.26 25.84
C GLY A 181 -9.03 0.12 27.22
N SER A 182 -8.54 -1.07 27.59
CA SER A 182 -7.96 -1.33 28.92
C SER A 182 -6.91 -2.44 28.87
N LEU A 183 -6.18 -2.62 29.97
CA LEU A 183 -5.20 -3.70 30.15
C LEU A 183 -5.88 -5.07 30.09
N GLU A 184 -7.07 -5.20 30.68
CA GLU A 184 -7.85 -6.45 30.70
C GLU A 184 -8.23 -6.87 29.26
N GLU A 185 -8.68 -5.92 28.45
CA GLU A 185 -8.97 -6.20 27.03
C GLU A 185 -7.72 -6.59 26.24
N LEU A 186 -6.57 -5.98 26.57
CA LEU A 186 -5.28 -6.32 25.96
C LEU A 186 -4.88 -7.76 26.35
N GLU A 187 -4.96 -8.12 27.63
CA GLU A 187 -4.66 -9.46 28.14
C GLU A 187 -5.55 -10.53 27.49
N GLU A 188 -6.83 -10.24 27.26
CA GLU A 188 -7.79 -11.15 26.64
C GLU A 188 -7.51 -11.36 25.14
N LYS A 189 -7.29 -10.26 24.38
CA LYS A 189 -7.29 -10.30 22.91
C LYS A 189 -5.91 -10.60 22.32
N PHE A 190 -4.83 -10.12 22.96
CA PHE A 190 -3.48 -10.21 22.43
C PHE A 190 -3.01 -11.64 22.16
N PRO A 191 -3.18 -12.64 23.06
CA PRO A 191 -2.70 -14.00 22.81
C PRO A 191 -3.27 -14.63 21.53
N THR A 192 -4.55 -14.41 21.26
CA THR A 192 -5.21 -14.93 20.07
C THR A 192 -4.68 -14.30 18.79
N ILE A 193 -4.45 -12.97 18.82
CA ILE A 193 -3.92 -12.23 17.67
C ILE A 193 -2.47 -12.67 17.40
N ALA A 194 -1.63 -12.69 18.41
CA ALA A 194 -0.23 -13.06 18.26
C ALA A 194 -0.04 -14.53 17.85
N LYS A 195 -0.93 -15.45 18.28
CA LYS A 195 -0.95 -16.84 17.80
C LYS A 195 -1.25 -16.92 16.29
N SER A 196 -2.11 -16.03 15.79
CA SER A 196 -2.56 -16.04 14.39
C SER A 196 -1.63 -15.29 13.45
N PHE A 197 -0.99 -14.22 13.93
CA PHE A 197 -0.23 -13.27 13.10
C PHE A 197 1.25 -13.13 13.49
N GLY A 198 1.69 -13.72 14.59
CA GLY A 198 3.08 -13.61 15.07
C GLY A 198 3.34 -12.35 15.89
N ALA A 199 4.50 -11.72 15.68
CA ALA A 199 4.90 -10.52 16.41
C ALA A 199 3.91 -9.37 16.22
N CYS A 200 3.62 -8.69 17.33
CA CYS A 200 2.69 -7.57 17.40
C CYS A 200 3.30 -6.38 18.14
N ALA A 201 2.81 -5.20 17.84
CA ALA A 201 3.04 -3.98 18.60
C ALA A 201 1.73 -3.44 19.19
N LEU A 202 1.82 -2.76 20.32
CA LEU A 202 0.77 -1.90 20.84
C LEU A 202 1.06 -0.49 20.38
N GLN A 203 0.08 0.16 19.74
CA GLN A 203 0.19 1.51 19.23
C GLN A 203 -0.92 2.39 19.77
N GLN A 204 -0.60 3.61 20.15
CA GLN A 204 -1.56 4.63 20.54
C GLN A 204 -2.67 4.74 19.50
N TYR A 205 -3.92 4.71 19.95
CA TYR A 205 -5.06 4.99 19.07
C TYR A 205 -5.06 6.48 18.72
N VAL A 206 -5.08 6.78 17.42
CA VAL A 206 -5.20 8.14 16.90
C VAL A 206 -6.66 8.38 16.54
N GLU A 207 -7.32 9.29 17.22
CA GLU A 207 -8.64 9.73 16.83
C GLU A 207 -8.54 10.60 15.59
N GLN A 208 -8.98 10.06 14.45
CA GLN A 208 -8.87 10.73 13.16
C GLN A 208 -10.20 11.39 12.75
N PRO A 209 -10.16 12.42 11.89
CA PRO A 209 -11.34 12.89 11.16
C PRO A 209 -11.91 11.82 10.21
N ASP A 210 -12.95 12.18 9.46
CA ASP A 210 -13.55 11.31 8.42
C ASP A 210 -12.67 11.11 7.19
N TYR A 211 -11.33 11.28 7.34
CA TYR A 211 -10.35 11.14 6.28
C TYR A 211 -8.98 10.77 6.85
N TYR A 212 -8.11 10.33 5.96
CA TYR A 212 -6.67 10.19 6.22
C TYR A 212 -5.89 10.59 4.95
N TYR A 213 -4.56 10.66 5.07
CA TYR A 213 -3.70 10.99 3.94
C TYR A 213 -2.87 9.79 3.49
N ASN A 214 -2.75 9.65 2.16
CA ASN A 214 -1.63 8.92 1.57
C ASN A 214 -0.64 9.92 0.98
N VAL A 215 0.65 9.64 1.16
CA VAL A 215 1.74 10.42 0.58
C VAL A 215 2.59 9.49 -0.26
N MET A 216 2.52 9.63 -1.56
CA MET A 216 3.33 8.88 -2.50
C MET A 216 4.60 9.67 -2.82
N LEU A 217 5.74 9.01 -2.70
CA LEU A 217 7.06 9.57 -2.96
C LEU A 217 7.89 8.62 -3.80
N PHE A 218 8.74 9.19 -4.65
CA PHE A 218 9.79 8.45 -5.34
C PHE A 218 11.13 9.12 -5.02
N ARG A 219 11.97 8.45 -4.23
CA ARG A 219 13.29 8.94 -3.84
C ARG A 219 14.37 8.25 -4.65
N ARG A 220 15.27 9.03 -5.24
CA ARG A 220 16.37 8.60 -6.09
C ARG A 220 17.56 8.10 -5.27
N HIS A 221 18.46 7.37 -5.91
CA HIS A 221 19.73 6.94 -5.31
C HIS A 221 20.66 8.10 -4.94
N ASP A 222 20.50 9.29 -5.56
CA ASP A 222 21.23 10.50 -5.16
C ASP A 222 20.61 11.21 -3.93
N GLY A 223 19.57 10.64 -3.36
CA GLY A 223 18.90 11.15 -2.17
C GLY A 223 17.82 12.21 -2.43
N LYS A 224 17.60 12.62 -3.68
CA LYS A 224 16.55 13.59 -4.03
C LYS A 224 15.22 12.92 -4.31
N THR A 225 14.12 13.61 -4.03
CA THR A 225 12.78 13.18 -4.40
C THR A 225 12.47 13.60 -5.83
N ALA A 226 12.26 12.64 -6.72
CA ALA A 226 11.92 12.88 -8.13
C ALA A 226 10.44 13.18 -8.33
N ALA A 227 9.56 12.60 -7.51
CA ALA A 227 8.11 12.76 -7.63
C ALA A 227 7.45 12.65 -6.27
N SER A 228 6.40 13.45 -6.06
CA SER A 228 5.58 13.40 -4.85
C SER A 228 4.12 13.73 -5.15
N THR A 229 3.20 13.13 -4.39
CA THR A 229 1.76 13.47 -4.44
C THR A 229 1.12 13.19 -3.10
N VAL A 230 0.35 14.14 -2.58
CA VAL A 230 -0.49 13.93 -1.40
C VAL A 230 -1.93 13.77 -1.83
N ILE A 231 -2.56 12.72 -1.35
CA ILE A 231 -3.99 12.49 -1.52
C ILE A 231 -4.69 12.39 -0.19
N LYS A 232 -5.88 12.99 -0.14
CA LYS A 232 -6.80 12.91 0.99
C LYS A 232 -7.85 11.84 0.68
N ILE A 233 -7.84 10.76 1.45
CA ILE A 233 -8.82 9.67 1.32
C ILE A 233 -10.06 10.06 2.09
N ARG A 234 -11.19 10.19 1.39
CA ARG A 234 -12.44 10.68 1.98
C ARG A 234 -13.53 9.62 2.11
N ARG A 235 -13.49 8.59 1.29
CA ARG A 235 -14.34 7.41 1.42
C ARG A 235 -13.50 6.16 1.29
N PHE A 236 -13.78 5.19 2.14
CA PHE A 236 -13.09 3.90 2.17
C PHE A 236 -14.06 2.79 2.54
N PHE A 237 -13.80 1.60 2.07
CA PHE A 237 -14.61 0.43 2.37
C PHE A 237 -13.73 -0.76 2.78
N PRO A 238 -14.03 -1.44 3.94
CA PRO A 238 -15.11 -1.21 4.92
C PRO A 238 -15.07 0.15 5.62
N LEU A 239 -16.22 0.59 6.20
CA LEU A 239 -16.41 1.95 6.73
C LEU A 239 -15.53 2.31 7.95
N LYS A 240 -15.05 1.32 8.68
CA LYS A 240 -14.19 1.51 9.88
C LYS A 240 -12.69 1.49 9.57
N GLY A 241 -12.33 1.42 8.32
CA GLY A 241 -10.96 1.34 7.83
C GLY A 241 -10.87 0.31 6.70
N GLY A 242 -10.32 0.72 5.56
CA GLY A 242 -10.26 -0.15 4.40
C GLY A 242 -9.66 0.54 3.19
N THR A 243 -9.89 -0.05 2.03
CA THR A 243 -9.38 0.44 0.76
C THR A 243 -10.09 1.73 0.34
N SER A 244 -9.33 2.69 -0.18
CA SER A 244 -9.83 3.95 -0.73
C SER A 244 -10.87 3.71 -1.83
N CYS A 245 -12.06 4.32 -1.67
CA CYS A 245 -13.11 4.32 -2.67
C CYS A 245 -13.20 5.67 -3.40
N TYR A 246 -12.86 6.74 -2.68
CA TYR A 246 -12.85 8.10 -3.19
C TYR A 246 -11.75 8.90 -2.49
N SER A 247 -10.94 9.56 -3.28
CA SER A 247 -9.85 10.42 -2.84
C SER A 247 -9.77 11.69 -3.68
N GLU A 248 -9.05 12.66 -3.15
CA GLU A 248 -8.72 13.90 -3.86
C GLU A 248 -7.25 14.28 -3.63
N THR A 249 -6.60 14.84 -4.64
CA THR A 249 -5.25 15.39 -4.49
C THR A 249 -5.31 16.71 -3.76
N VAL A 250 -4.38 16.92 -2.82
CA VAL A 250 -4.30 18.13 -2.00
C VAL A 250 -2.86 18.62 -1.93
N GLU A 251 -2.66 19.93 -1.83
CA GLU A 251 -1.34 20.50 -1.51
C GLU A 251 -1.05 20.33 -0.03
N HIS A 252 0.09 19.73 0.29
CA HIS A 252 0.53 19.58 1.67
C HIS A 252 2.07 19.49 1.77
N PRO A 253 2.80 20.60 1.57
CA PRO A 253 4.28 20.60 1.54
C PRO A 253 4.91 20.06 2.81
N PHE A 254 4.41 20.46 3.99
CA PHE A 254 4.90 19.99 5.29
C PHE A 254 4.82 18.46 5.41
N LEU A 255 3.75 17.85 4.90
CA LEU A 255 3.59 16.40 4.96
C LEU A 255 4.56 15.67 4.03
N ILE A 256 4.83 16.26 2.87
CA ILE A 256 5.86 15.75 1.95
C ILE A 256 7.24 15.80 2.64
N GLU A 257 7.61 16.93 3.24
CA GLU A 257 8.89 17.10 3.94
C GLU A 257 9.06 16.10 5.10
N GLN A 258 8.00 15.88 5.89
CA GLN A 258 8.02 14.88 6.96
C GLN A 258 8.28 13.46 6.44
N CYS A 259 7.63 13.08 5.32
CA CYS A 259 7.83 11.78 4.69
C CYS A 259 9.21 11.67 4.01
N GLU A 260 9.70 12.72 3.35
CA GLU A 260 11.06 12.78 2.79
C GLU A 260 12.11 12.56 3.88
N ARG A 261 11.97 13.23 5.03
CA ARG A 261 12.84 13.04 6.19
C ARG A 261 12.82 11.58 6.69
N CYS A 262 11.66 10.95 6.71
CA CYS A 262 11.54 9.54 7.08
C CYS A 262 12.29 8.63 6.10
N LEU A 263 12.14 8.82 4.79
CA LEU A 263 12.86 8.06 3.77
C LEU A 263 14.37 8.27 3.84
N GLU A 264 14.81 9.49 4.14
CA GLU A 264 16.24 9.80 4.36
C GLU A 264 16.80 8.97 5.51
N LYS A 265 16.11 8.92 6.67
CA LYS A 265 16.58 8.18 7.86
C LYS A 265 16.53 6.66 7.69
N LEU A 266 15.66 6.16 6.80
CA LEU A 266 15.63 4.76 6.39
C LEU A 266 16.69 4.43 5.34
N ASN A 267 17.37 5.44 4.76
CA ASN A 267 18.18 5.31 3.55
C ASN A 267 17.42 4.61 2.41
N TRP A 268 16.14 4.98 2.26
CA TRP A 268 15.22 4.41 1.27
C TRP A 268 15.43 5.01 -0.11
N HIS A 269 15.31 4.17 -1.15
CA HIS A 269 15.30 4.59 -2.55
C HIS A 269 14.11 3.94 -3.28
N GLY A 270 13.67 4.56 -4.37
CA GLY A 270 12.50 4.12 -5.12
C GLY A 270 11.18 4.61 -4.54
N PHE A 271 10.12 3.89 -4.85
CA PHE A 271 8.75 4.26 -4.53
C PHE A 271 8.39 3.91 -3.06
N ALA A 272 7.70 4.80 -2.39
CA ALA A 272 7.09 4.59 -1.08
C ALA A 272 5.73 5.28 -0.99
N ASP A 273 4.77 4.64 -0.32
CA ASP A 273 3.43 5.17 -0.06
C ASP A 273 3.19 5.18 1.47
N PHE A 274 2.99 6.36 2.03
CA PHE A 274 2.77 6.56 3.45
C PHE A 274 1.29 6.66 3.77
N ASP A 275 0.86 5.99 4.83
CA ASP A 275 -0.40 6.28 5.49
C ASP A 275 -0.17 7.22 6.67
N VAL A 276 -0.87 8.35 6.67
CA VAL A 276 -0.73 9.40 7.68
C VAL A 276 -2.10 9.77 8.24
N LEU A 277 -2.21 9.73 9.57
CA LEU A 277 -3.40 10.16 10.29
C LEU A 277 -3.22 11.56 10.85
N GLU A 278 -4.23 12.39 10.69
CA GLU A 278 -4.36 13.63 11.44
C GLU A 278 -4.99 13.31 12.79
N ASP A 279 -4.30 13.64 13.86
CA ASP A 279 -4.82 13.49 15.22
C ASP A 279 -5.81 14.62 15.50
N LYS A 280 -7.09 14.28 15.62
CA LYS A 280 -8.19 15.23 15.78
C LYS A 280 -8.06 16.10 17.05
N CYS A 281 -7.42 15.57 18.09
CA CYS A 281 -7.23 16.28 19.35
C CYS A 281 -6.08 17.29 19.30
N THR A 282 -5.01 16.97 18.57
CA THR A 282 -3.76 17.76 18.56
C THR A 282 -3.47 18.43 17.23
N GLY A 283 -4.16 18.05 16.15
CA GLY A 283 -3.88 18.48 14.78
C GLY A 283 -2.56 17.94 14.21
N LYS A 284 -1.82 17.10 14.95
CA LYS A 284 -0.56 16.53 14.49
C LYS A 284 -0.78 15.46 13.42
N LEU A 285 0.06 15.50 12.39
CA LEU A 285 0.07 14.51 11.31
C LEU A 285 1.03 13.39 11.67
N LYS A 286 0.49 12.20 11.96
CA LYS A 286 1.24 11.05 12.45
C LYS A 286 1.41 10.00 11.36
N ILE A 287 2.65 9.68 11.00
CA ILE A 287 2.97 8.53 10.12
C ILE A 287 2.61 7.25 10.87
N ILE A 288 1.79 6.39 10.25
CA ILE A 288 1.35 5.13 10.86
C ILE A 288 1.89 3.89 10.17
N GLU A 289 2.22 3.98 8.88
CA GLU A 289 2.87 2.90 8.11
C GLU A 289 3.46 3.43 6.80
N ILE A 290 4.39 2.66 6.25
CA ILE A 290 4.86 2.77 4.87
C ILE A 290 4.43 1.51 4.14
N ASN A 291 3.82 1.70 2.98
CA ASN A 291 3.56 0.63 2.02
C ASN A 291 4.68 0.68 0.96
N PRO A 292 5.66 -0.23 1.01
CA PRO A 292 6.84 -0.17 0.13
C PRO A 292 6.53 -0.74 -1.25
N ARG A 293 5.44 -0.30 -1.85
CA ARG A 293 4.91 -0.73 -3.14
C ARG A 293 3.97 0.31 -3.73
N VAL A 294 3.62 0.13 -4.99
CA VAL A 294 2.68 0.99 -5.71
C VAL A 294 1.25 0.80 -5.16
N PRO A 295 0.57 1.86 -4.68
CA PRO A 295 -0.78 1.75 -4.11
C PRO A 295 -1.88 1.69 -5.16
N SER A 296 -3.05 1.19 -4.76
CA SER A 296 -4.26 1.21 -5.61
C SER A 296 -4.70 2.63 -5.97
N SER A 297 -4.29 3.63 -5.20
CA SER A 297 -4.60 5.05 -5.41
C SER A 297 -3.70 5.75 -6.45
N LEU A 298 -2.74 5.05 -7.07
CA LEU A 298 -1.76 5.62 -8.01
C LEU A 298 -2.37 6.49 -9.13
N GLN A 299 -3.58 6.17 -9.61
CA GLN A 299 -4.27 6.98 -10.63
C GLN A 299 -4.42 8.46 -10.22
N ALA A 300 -4.47 8.75 -8.93
CA ALA A 300 -4.56 10.12 -8.42
C ALA A 300 -3.34 10.96 -8.85
N SER A 301 -2.16 10.39 -8.73
CA SER A 301 -0.91 11.04 -9.13
C SER A 301 -0.88 11.33 -10.63
N PHE A 302 -1.25 10.36 -11.46
CA PHE A 302 -1.31 10.56 -12.90
C PHE A 302 -2.35 11.64 -13.30
N ALA A 303 -3.51 11.66 -12.64
CA ALA A 303 -4.52 12.69 -12.85
C ALA A 303 -4.02 14.09 -12.43
N ALA A 304 -3.18 14.16 -11.42
CA ALA A 304 -2.54 15.39 -10.95
C ALA A 304 -1.36 15.84 -11.81
N GLY A 305 -0.88 15.01 -12.74
CA GLY A 305 0.25 15.32 -13.63
C GLY A 305 1.59 14.76 -13.14
N VAL A 306 1.60 13.96 -12.06
CA VAL A 306 2.80 13.28 -11.57
C VAL A 306 2.91 11.89 -12.19
N ASN A 307 3.94 11.68 -13.01
CA ASN A 307 4.13 10.41 -13.70
C ASN A 307 5.17 9.53 -13.00
N PHE A 308 4.72 8.75 -12.01
CA PHE A 308 5.59 7.79 -11.33
C PHE A 308 6.12 6.69 -12.25
N ALA A 309 5.40 6.30 -13.33
CA ALA A 309 5.92 5.36 -14.31
C ALA A 309 7.21 5.89 -14.96
N LYS A 310 7.22 7.20 -15.30
CA LYS A 310 8.43 7.87 -15.80
C LYS A 310 9.54 7.88 -14.75
N ALA A 311 9.22 8.15 -13.46
CA ALA A 311 10.21 8.13 -12.40
C ALA A 311 10.88 6.74 -12.25
N PHE A 312 10.11 5.64 -12.34
CA PHE A 312 10.68 4.29 -12.37
C PHE A 312 11.64 4.09 -13.55
N ILE A 313 11.24 4.53 -14.76
CA ILE A 313 12.07 4.34 -15.96
C ILE A 313 13.35 5.18 -15.87
N ASP A 314 13.23 6.44 -15.51
CA ASP A 314 14.38 7.36 -15.42
C ASP A 314 15.40 6.87 -14.38
N GLU A 315 14.94 6.36 -13.24
CA GLU A 315 15.83 5.91 -12.17
C GLU A 315 16.48 4.56 -12.48
N TYR A 316 15.67 3.57 -12.90
CA TYR A 316 16.17 2.20 -13.02
C TYR A 316 16.73 1.85 -14.41
N LEU A 317 16.27 2.52 -15.46
CA LEU A 317 16.67 2.25 -16.85
C LEU A 317 17.31 3.48 -17.54
N GLY A 318 17.27 4.64 -16.90
CA GLY A 318 17.86 5.87 -17.42
C GLY A 318 19.37 5.88 -17.26
N ASN A 319 20.10 6.21 -18.34
CA ASN A 319 21.56 6.35 -18.33
C ASN A 319 21.98 7.75 -17.83
N GLY A 320 21.50 8.20 -16.67
CA GLY A 320 21.77 9.55 -16.16
C GLY A 320 21.00 10.66 -16.88
N ALA A 321 19.92 10.32 -17.57
CA ALA A 321 19.02 11.28 -18.20
C ALA A 321 18.47 12.28 -17.16
N GLU A 322 18.18 13.50 -17.60
CA GLU A 322 17.62 14.57 -16.79
C GLU A 322 16.34 14.06 -16.10
N ILE A 323 16.37 14.00 -14.76
CA ILE A 323 15.24 13.51 -13.99
C ILE A 323 14.34 14.69 -13.68
N PHE A 324 13.12 14.61 -14.17
CA PHE A 324 12.11 15.63 -13.93
C PHE A 324 11.74 15.70 -12.45
N ASP A 325 11.80 16.90 -11.89
CA ASP A 325 11.21 17.18 -10.57
C ASP A 325 9.69 17.32 -10.73
N MET A 326 8.96 16.27 -10.28
CA MET A 326 7.50 16.21 -10.35
C MET A 326 6.88 16.48 -8.97
N LYS A 327 7.37 17.49 -8.25
CA LYS A 327 6.82 17.88 -6.94
C LYS A 327 5.61 18.81 -7.07
N ASN A 328 5.51 19.56 -8.15
CA ASN A 328 4.39 20.44 -8.42
C ASN A 328 3.28 19.68 -9.16
N TYR A 329 2.15 19.49 -8.51
CA TYR A 329 1.02 18.74 -9.07
C TYR A 329 -0.31 19.49 -8.91
N LYS A 330 -1.30 19.08 -9.69
CA LYS A 330 -2.65 19.67 -9.65
C LYS A 330 -3.41 19.17 -8.44
N SER A 331 -3.76 20.08 -7.54
CA SER A 331 -4.67 19.84 -6.43
C SER A 331 -6.13 19.73 -6.90
N GLY A 332 -7.00 19.05 -6.13
CA GLY A 332 -8.44 18.94 -6.41
C GLY A 332 -8.81 17.90 -7.48
N GLN A 333 -7.87 17.03 -7.90
CA GLN A 333 -8.21 15.89 -8.75
C GLN A 333 -8.95 14.84 -7.92
N GLN A 334 -10.11 14.41 -8.37
CA GLN A 334 -11.00 13.48 -7.68
C GLN A 334 -10.94 12.12 -8.35
N ILE A 335 -10.67 11.11 -7.56
CA ILE A 335 -10.49 9.76 -8.07
C ILE A 335 -11.46 8.81 -7.36
N ARG A 336 -12.10 7.96 -8.14
CA ARG A 336 -13.07 6.98 -7.65
C ARG A 336 -12.66 5.56 -8.04
N TRP A 337 -12.90 4.63 -7.13
CA TRP A 337 -12.97 3.22 -7.44
C TRP A 337 -14.43 2.81 -7.46
N PHE A 338 -15.03 2.75 -8.64
CA PHE A 338 -16.48 2.69 -8.79
C PHE A 338 -17.14 1.55 -8.01
N GLY A 339 -16.64 0.33 -8.16
CA GLY A 339 -17.21 -0.83 -7.49
C GLY A 339 -17.20 -0.73 -5.96
N LEU A 340 -16.09 -0.27 -5.37
CA LEU A 340 -15.99 -0.07 -3.91
C LEU A 340 -16.81 1.15 -3.45
N ASP A 341 -16.89 2.20 -4.25
CA ASP A 341 -17.66 3.40 -3.92
C ASP A 341 -19.18 3.14 -3.93
N VAL A 342 -19.66 2.20 -4.77
CA VAL A 342 -21.02 1.66 -4.69
C VAL A 342 -21.25 0.93 -3.36
N MET A 343 -20.32 0.08 -2.93
CA MET A 343 -20.43 -0.60 -1.64
C MET A 343 -20.44 0.38 -0.47
N TRP A 344 -19.60 1.42 -0.52
CA TRP A 344 -19.63 2.50 0.46
C TRP A 344 -21.00 3.17 0.50
N PHE A 345 -21.58 3.51 -0.66
CA PHE A 345 -22.92 4.14 -0.73
C PHE A 345 -24.02 3.27 -0.12
N LEU A 346 -24.01 1.98 -0.41
CA LEU A 346 -25.02 1.05 0.11
C LEU A 346 -24.95 0.89 1.63
N MET A 347 -23.75 0.98 2.21
CA MET A 347 -23.51 0.70 3.63
C MET A 347 -23.38 1.96 4.50
N SER A 348 -23.06 3.13 3.91
CA SER A 348 -22.83 4.36 4.68
C SER A 348 -24.13 5.03 5.12
N PRO A 349 -24.28 5.39 6.40
CA PRO A 349 -25.37 6.22 6.86
C PRO A 349 -25.31 7.65 6.29
N GLN A 350 -24.12 8.11 5.91
CA GLN A 350 -23.88 9.47 5.39
C GLN A 350 -24.02 9.57 3.86
N ARG A 351 -24.50 8.53 3.17
CA ARG A 351 -24.52 8.43 1.69
C ARG A 351 -25.16 9.61 0.96
N PHE A 352 -26.13 10.28 1.55
CA PHE A 352 -26.81 11.44 0.95
C PHE A 352 -26.27 12.79 1.43
N SER A 353 -25.66 12.84 2.61
CA SER A 353 -25.15 14.09 3.22
C SER A 353 -23.67 14.34 2.97
N PHE A 354 -22.94 13.31 2.54
CA PHE A 354 -21.48 13.37 2.32
C PHE A 354 -21.12 14.38 1.23
N LYS A 355 -20.03 15.14 1.45
CA LYS A 355 -19.48 16.09 0.47
C LYS A 355 -18.05 15.71 0.09
N PRO A 356 -17.73 15.68 -1.22
CA PRO A 356 -18.64 15.95 -2.36
C PRO A 356 -19.69 14.86 -2.53
N SER A 357 -20.83 15.22 -3.12
CA SER A 357 -21.97 14.29 -3.33
C SER A 357 -21.52 13.01 -4.06
N TRP A 358 -22.03 11.86 -3.63
CA TRP A 358 -21.76 10.58 -4.28
C TRP A 358 -22.20 10.55 -5.75
N PHE A 359 -23.22 11.33 -6.11
CA PHE A 359 -23.76 11.42 -7.48
C PHE A 359 -22.90 12.21 -8.46
N ARG A 360 -21.74 12.73 -8.03
CA ARG A 360 -20.79 13.39 -8.92
C ARG A 360 -19.94 12.35 -9.65
N PHE A 361 -20.46 11.77 -10.74
CA PHE A 361 -19.81 10.71 -11.50
C PHE A 361 -18.82 11.20 -12.56
N TRP A 362 -18.93 12.46 -13.02
CA TRP A 362 -18.11 13.06 -14.08
C TRP A 362 -17.79 14.52 -13.79
N GLY A 363 -16.78 15.01 -14.49
CA GLY A 363 -16.28 16.38 -14.38
C GLY A 363 -14.83 16.46 -14.89
N LYS A 364 -14.33 17.67 -15.15
CA LYS A 364 -12.97 17.89 -15.66
C LYS A 364 -11.86 17.29 -14.76
N ASN A 365 -12.14 17.18 -13.47
CA ASN A 365 -11.22 16.70 -12.46
C ASN A 365 -11.63 15.37 -11.83
N VAL A 366 -12.54 14.61 -12.45
CA VAL A 366 -12.99 13.28 -11.98
C VAL A 366 -12.41 12.20 -12.87
N SER A 367 -11.77 11.21 -12.27
CA SER A 367 -11.22 10.03 -12.94
C SER A 367 -11.48 8.75 -12.12
N TYR A 368 -11.20 7.58 -12.73
CA TYR A 368 -11.45 6.29 -12.13
C TYR A 368 -10.16 5.47 -12.05
N HIS A 369 -9.99 4.70 -10.97
CA HIS A 369 -8.87 3.78 -10.81
C HIS A 369 -8.91 2.61 -11.80
N ASP A 370 -10.11 2.07 -11.98
CA ASP A 370 -10.38 0.76 -12.55
C ASP A 370 -10.72 0.79 -14.03
N GLY A 371 -10.58 1.95 -14.70
CA GLY A 371 -10.79 2.01 -16.13
C GLY A 371 -10.97 3.41 -16.70
N SER A 372 -11.15 3.45 -18.00
CA SER A 372 -11.44 4.66 -18.76
C SER A 372 -12.28 4.30 -19.99
N TRP A 373 -12.86 5.30 -20.67
CA TRP A 373 -13.56 5.09 -21.94
C TRP A 373 -12.68 4.44 -23.02
N HIS A 374 -11.37 4.63 -22.96
CA HIS A 374 -10.43 4.02 -23.89
C HIS A 374 -10.02 2.59 -23.49
N ASP A 375 -10.29 2.18 -22.24
CA ASP A 375 -10.00 0.84 -21.74
C ASP A 375 -11.07 0.47 -20.69
N PRO A 376 -12.29 0.08 -21.11
CA PRO A 376 -13.42 -0.17 -20.20
C PRO A 376 -13.39 -1.54 -19.53
N MET A 377 -12.69 -2.53 -20.14
CA MET A 377 -12.70 -3.91 -19.65
C MET A 377 -12.18 -4.10 -18.24
N PRO A 378 -11.16 -3.35 -17.75
CA PRO A 378 -10.73 -3.41 -16.36
C PRO A 378 -11.85 -3.10 -15.36
N MET A 379 -12.69 -2.09 -15.63
CA MET A 379 -13.83 -1.75 -14.78
C MET A 379 -14.87 -2.88 -14.73
N VAL A 380 -15.20 -3.46 -15.87
CA VAL A 380 -16.15 -4.58 -15.96
C VAL A 380 -15.62 -5.79 -15.21
N ALA A 381 -14.39 -6.21 -15.50
CA ALA A 381 -13.77 -7.38 -14.87
C ALA A 381 -13.54 -7.20 -13.37
N GLY A 382 -13.09 -6.02 -12.95
CA GLY A 382 -12.91 -5.68 -11.52
C GLY A 382 -14.22 -5.68 -10.76
N SER A 383 -15.29 -5.13 -11.34
CA SER A 383 -16.64 -5.16 -10.75
C SER A 383 -17.16 -6.59 -10.63
N LEU A 384 -17.00 -7.40 -11.67
CA LEU A 384 -17.40 -8.82 -11.67
C LEU A 384 -16.60 -9.61 -10.60
N GLN A 385 -15.29 -9.41 -10.52
CA GLN A 385 -14.43 -9.99 -9.48
C GLN A 385 -14.90 -9.60 -8.08
N GLY A 386 -15.26 -8.32 -7.86
CA GLY A 386 -15.79 -7.82 -6.60
C GLY A 386 -17.09 -8.52 -6.21
N VAL A 387 -18.03 -8.65 -7.14
CA VAL A 387 -19.29 -9.39 -6.93
C VAL A 387 -19.02 -10.86 -6.58
N MET A 388 -18.14 -11.54 -7.33
CA MET A 388 -17.79 -12.95 -7.05
C MET A 388 -17.18 -13.14 -5.66
N LYS A 389 -16.25 -12.24 -5.23
CA LYS A 389 -15.70 -12.25 -3.87
C LYS A 389 -16.77 -12.01 -2.82
N TYR A 390 -17.73 -11.11 -3.08
CA TYR A 390 -18.80 -10.80 -2.13
C TYR A 390 -19.84 -11.92 -2.02
N LEU A 391 -19.95 -12.80 -3.00
CA LEU A 391 -20.78 -14.01 -2.91
C LEU A 391 -20.17 -15.08 -1.98
N ASP A 392 -18.86 -15.03 -1.70
CA ASP A 392 -18.21 -15.91 -0.73
C ASP A 392 -18.63 -15.54 0.71
N PRO A 393 -19.30 -16.45 1.46
CA PRO A 393 -19.73 -16.20 2.82
C PRO A 393 -18.58 -15.90 3.79
N ASN A 394 -17.40 -16.50 3.57
CA ASN A 394 -16.22 -16.29 4.42
C ASN A 394 -15.66 -14.88 4.22
N PHE A 395 -15.59 -14.43 2.97
CA PHE A 395 -15.17 -13.06 2.64
C PHE A 395 -16.12 -12.02 3.26
N ARG A 396 -17.45 -12.23 3.15
CA ARG A 396 -18.44 -11.35 3.78
C ARG A 396 -18.28 -11.26 5.29
N LYS A 397 -18.17 -12.42 5.97
CA LYS A 397 -17.96 -12.47 7.42
C LYS A 397 -16.70 -11.74 7.85
N ALA A 398 -15.60 -11.88 7.12
CA ALA A 398 -14.34 -11.20 7.41
C ALA A 398 -14.43 -9.67 7.23
N LYS A 399 -15.20 -9.19 6.24
CA LYS A 399 -15.34 -7.75 5.94
C LYS A 399 -16.42 -7.03 6.75
N LEU A 400 -17.43 -7.73 7.25
CA LEU A 400 -18.52 -7.15 8.06
C LEU A 400 -18.20 -7.12 9.55
N LYS A 401 -17.23 -7.93 10.03
CA LYS A 401 -16.79 -7.95 11.43
C LYS A 401 -15.72 -6.91 11.76
N GLY A 402 -15.08 -6.30 10.77
CA GLY A 402 -14.19 -5.14 10.91
C GLY A 402 -14.98 -3.84 10.70
#